data_de0c5fe94bd7b4babed2d1351315b25e
#
_entry.id   de0c5fe94bd7b4babed2d1351315b25e
#
_cell.length_a   1.000
_cell.length_b   1.000
_cell.length_c   1.000
_cell.angle_alpha   90.00
_cell.angle_beta   90.00
_cell.angle_gamma   90.00
#
_symmetry.space_group_name_H-M   'P 1'
#
loop_
_entity.id
_entity.type
_entity.pdbx_description
1 polymer ?
#
loop_
_entity_poly.entity_id
_entity_poly.type
_entity_poly.pdbx_seq_one_letter_code
_entity_poly.pdbx_strand_id
1 'polypeptide(L)'
;MSPTTTPPLLATLNDGATTGISSLPTDILESHILTRLDGQTLASATCVSTSLSAGRHNHHLWSNICHSTWPSTANDCLTKFISDFSDDGKNGPRSFFSHTFPLPTPDPTTVPPPPQNQSPSSSPVAASELISAVDIYYRNNPILTKIEETKTTTDWFRCSPFRIDLLDPKDVVPIQSPLPAGGDTAALMDDMTLSWILIDPINKRAVNLSSHKPVSVQRHWLSREVQVRFVSILRGRRRGGGGDAGVVVQCGIVVNCGRSEDGEMQVREVTMEVEDMDGKHLNGRDSLVIFQRAMEAKRGNGVKREEEARRRYRRIANEYM
;
A
#
# COMPACT_ATOMS: atom_id res chain seq x y z
N MET A 1 71.89 -51.71 11.25
CA MET A 1 70.55 -51.81 11.83
C MET A 1 70.14 -50.40 12.20
N SER A 2 69.35 -49.77 11.27
CA SER A 2 68.87 -48.40 11.47
C SER A 2 67.36 -48.45 11.76
N PRO A 3 66.79 -47.73 12.71
CA PRO A 3 65.43 -47.66 12.93
C PRO A 3 64.81 -46.59 12.02
N THR A 4 63.81 -46.98 11.27
CA THR A 4 62.95 -46.15 10.45
C THR A 4 62.02 -45.31 11.35
N THR A 5 62.14 -44.01 11.26
CA THR A 5 61.23 -43.06 11.96
C THR A 5 60.13 -42.68 11.01
N THR A 6 58.91 -43.05 11.31
CA THR A 6 57.68 -42.65 10.60
C THR A 6 57.28 -41.24 11.05
N PRO A 7 56.96 -40.28 10.17
CA PRO A 7 56.47 -38.98 10.61
C PRO A 7 54.96 -39.06 10.98
N PRO A 8 54.53 -38.22 11.94
CA PRO A 8 53.14 -38.22 12.34
C PRO A 8 52.26 -37.59 11.26
N LEU A 9 51.11 -38.21 11.02
CA LEU A 9 50.00 -37.66 10.20
C LEU A 9 49.54 -36.33 10.78
N LEU A 10 49.74 -35.27 10.02
CA LEU A 10 49.08 -34.01 10.25
C LEU A 10 47.58 -34.22 10.04
N ALA A 11 46.84 -34.22 11.14
CA ALA A 11 45.39 -34.10 11.08
C ALA A 11 45.05 -32.72 10.53
N THR A 12 44.57 -32.65 9.30
CA THR A 12 43.93 -31.45 8.73
C THR A 12 42.65 -31.20 9.51
N LEU A 13 42.73 -30.27 10.44
CA LEU A 13 41.58 -29.61 11.02
C LEU A 13 40.88 -28.82 9.90
N ASN A 14 39.94 -29.46 9.25
CA ASN A 14 38.99 -28.78 8.35
C ASN A 14 37.87 -28.22 9.21
N ASP A 15 38.20 -27.19 10.00
CA ASP A 15 37.27 -26.46 10.84
C ASP A 15 36.86 -25.14 10.15
N GLY A 16 36.15 -25.32 9.03
CA GLY A 16 35.41 -24.27 8.38
C GLY A 16 33.93 -24.52 8.63
N ALA A 17 33.50 -24.55 9.89
CA ALA A 17 32.09 -24.47 10.23
C ALA A 17 31.61 -23.10 9.79
N THR A 18 31.16 -23.00 8.53
CA THR A 18 30.36 -21.89 8.06
C THR A 18 29.03 -21.93 8.84
N THR A 19 29.03 -21.28 10.01
CA THR A 19 27.83 -21.00 10.79
C THR A 19 26.97 -19.99 10.05
N GLY A 20 26.55 -20.35 8.85
CA GLY A 20 25.68 -19.54 8.02
C GLY A 20 24.21 -19.94 8.20
N ILE A 21 23.31 -19.04 7.90
CA ILE A 21 21.84 -19.29 7.83
C ILE A 21 21.52 -20.56 7.03
N SER A 22 22.36 -20.88 6.03
CA SER A 22 22.23 -22.08 5.18
C SER A 22 22.40 -23.43 5.92
N SER A 23 22.96 -23.44 7.12
CA SER A 23 23.12 -24.66 7.95
C SER A 23 21.93 -24.91 8.87
N LEU A 24 20.96 -23.99 8.94
CA LEU A 24 19.77 -24.17 9.76
C LEU A 24 18.76 -25.09 9.07
N PRO A 25 18.08 -25.98 9.83
CA PRO A 25 16.97 -26.76 9.33
C PRO A 25 15.86 -25.87 8.73
N THR A 26 15.27 -26.30 7.62
CA THR A 26 14.26 -25.52 6.88
C THR A 26 13.04 -25.21 7.74
N ASP A 27 12.63 -26.13 8.62
CA ASP A 27 11.52 -25.96 9.55
C ASP A 27 11.76 -24.84 10.55
N ILE A 28 12.99 -24.70 11.07
CA ILE A 28 13.36 -23.57 11.95
C ILE A 28 13.37 -22.26 11.18
N LEU A 29 13.90 -22.26 9.96
CA LEU A 29 13.89 -21.09 9.10
C LEU A 29 12.46 -20.62 8.86
N GLU A 30 11.57 -21.50 8.42
CA GLU A 30 10.20 -21.15 8.05
C GLU A 30 9.33 -20.77 9.25
N SER A 31 9.41 -21.51 10.37
CA SER A 31 8.51 -21.32 11.51
C SER A 31 8.97 -20.26 12.50
N HIS A 32 10.28 -20.01 12.62
CA HIS A 32 10.82 -19.14 13.66
C HIS A 32 11.53 -17.88 13.14
N ILE A 33 12.03 -17.90 11.93
CA ILE A 33 12.77 -16.76 11.36
C ILE A 33 11.90 -16.00 10.36
N LEU A 34 11.41 -16.68 9.31
CA LEU A 34 10.67 -16.01 8.24
C LEU A 34 9.34 -15.42 8.72
N THR A 35 8.69 -16.03 9.71
CA THR A 35 7.45 -15.53 10.31
C THR A 35 7.61 -14.24 11.11
N ARG A 36 8.84 -13.85 11.45
CA ARG A 36 9.15 -12.62 12.18
C ARG A 36 9.58 -11.46 11.29
N LEU A 37 9.75 -11.73 10.00
CA LEU A 37 10.12 -10.72 9.03
C LEU A 37 8.87 -9.99 8.52
N ASP A 38 8.98 -8.68 8.34
CA ASP A 38 8.01 -7.94 7.56
C ASP A 38 8.10 -8.31 6.07
N GLY A 39 7.07 -7.97 5.30
CA GLY A 39 6.97 -8.37 3.89
C GLY A 39 8.11 -7.83 3.01
N GLN A 40 8.62 -6.64 3.29
CA GLN A 40 9.71 -6.04 2.54
C GLN A 40 11.04 -6.75 2.82
N THR A 41 11.31 -7.01 4.09
CA THR A 41 12.51 -7.75 4.52
C THR A 41 12.48 -9.18 4.01
N LEU A 42 11.31 -9.84 4.08
CA LEU A 42 11.14 -11.19 3.53
C LEU A 42 11.36 -11.21 2.01
N ALA A 43 10.77 -10.27 1.28
CA ALA A 43 10.97 -10.17 -0.17
C ALA A 43 12.46 -10.00 -0.52
N SER A 44 13.17 -9.16 0.22
CA SER A 44 14.61 -8.93 0.04
C SER A 44 15.43 -10.18 0.39
N ALA A 45 15.15 -10.82 1.52
CA ALA A 45 15.83 -12.03 1.97
C ALA A 45 15.69 -13.18 0.98
N THR A 46 14.49 -13.38 0.42
CA THR A 46 14.23 -14.43 -0.59
C THR A 46 14.95 -14.21 -1.93
N CYS A 47 15.46 -13.00 -2.19
CA CYS A 47 16.27 -12.69 -3.37
C CYS A 47 17.75 -13.00 -3.17
N VAL A 48 18.24 -12.97 -1.90
CA VAL A 48 19.67 -13.07 -1.59
C VAL A 48 20.13 -14.51 -1.37
N SER A 49 19.25 -15.39 -0.88
CA SER A 49 19.63 -16.76 -0.49
C SER A 49 18.69 -17.79 -1.07
N THR A 50 19.27 -18.86 -1.63
CA THR A 50 18.52 -20.02 -2.12
C THR A 50 17.82 -20.77 -0.99
N SER A 51 18.40 -20.83 0.20
CA SER A 51 17.80 -21.44 1.39
C SER A 51 16.55 -20.68 1.84
N LEU A 52 16.57 -19.33 1.73
CA LEU A 52 15.43 -18.47 2.06
C LEU A 52 14.40 -18.39 0.93
N SER A 53 14.75 -18.86 -0.29
CA SER A 53 13.85 -18.83 -1.44
C SER A 53 12.62 -19.72 -1.26
N ALA A 54 12.66 -20.72 -0.36
CA ALA A 54 11.50 -21.51 0.04
C ALA A 54 10.37 -20.61 0.56
N GLY A 55 10.69 -19.59 1.33
CA GLY A 55 9.72 -18.58 1.80
C GLY A 55 9.02 -17.81 0.67
N ARG A 56 9.61 -17.79 -0.55
CA ARG A 56 9.00 -17.14 -1.73
C ARG A 56 7.66 -17.76 -2.12
N HIS A 57 7.55 -19.06 -1.99
CA HIS A 57 6.39 -19.84 -2.40
C HIS A 57 5.49 -20.26 -1.23
N ASN A 58 5.82 -19.87 0.01
CA ASN A 58 5.02 -20.17 1.18
C ASN A 58 3.78 -19.27 1.20
N HIS A 59 2.66 -19.82 0.71
CA HIS A 59 1.37 -19.13 0.64
C HIS A 59 0.88 -18.64 2.00
N HIS A 60 0.98 -19.49 3.04
CA HIS A 60 0.53 -19.14 4.39
C HIS A 60 1.33 -17.99 4.99
N LEU A 61 2.64 -17.99 4.78
CA LEU A 61 3.50 -16.94 5.28
C LEU A 61 3.12 -15.58 4.67
N TRP A 62 2.92 -15.53 3.35
CA TRP A 62 2.52 -14.30 2.67
C TRP A 62 1.09 -13.87 3.01
N SER A 63 0.16 -14.82 3.20
CA SER A 63 -1.17 -14.52 3.67
C SER A 63 -1.14 -13.88 5.07
N ASN A 64 -0.38 -14.46 6.00
CA ASN A 64 -0.21 -13.89 7.34
C ASN A 64 0.41 -12.49 7.31
N ILE A 65 1.39 -12.26 6.42
CA ILE A 65 1.98 -10.93 6.24
C ILE A 65 0.95 -9.92 5.72
N CYS A 66 0.14 -10.30 4.73
CA CYS A 66 -0.94 -9.43 4.25
C CYS A 66 -1.91 -9.08 5.39
N HIS A 67 -2.37 -10.08 6.14
CA HIS A 67 -3.33 -9.88 7.23
C HIS A 67 -2.75 -9.08 8.41
N SER A 68 -1.47 -9.25 8.72
CA SER A 68 -0.82 -8.46 9.78
C SER A 68 -0.48 -7.03 9.34
N THR A 69 -0.20 -6.82 8.05
CA THR A 69 0.06 -5.48 7.51
C THR A 69 -1.22 -4.70 7.26
N TRP A 70 -2.25 -5.39 6.77
CA TRP A 70 -3.57 -4.85 6.44
C TRP A 70 -4.66 -5.77 7.00
N PRO A 71 -5.14 -5.55 8.22
CA PRO A 71 -6.19 -6.37 8.85
C PRO A 71 -7.48 -6.47 8.04
N SER A 72 -7.81 -5.45 7.24
CA SER A 72 -8.94 -5.50 6.30
C SER A 72 -8.86 -6.68 5.33
N THR A 73 -7.67 -7.16 5.00
CA THR A 73 -7.45 -8.30 4.10
C THR A 73 -7.79 -9.66 4.73
N ALA A 74 -8.00 -9.72 6.05
CA ALA A 74 -8.41 -10.95 6.75
C ALA A 74 -9.91 -11.27 6.58
N ASN A 75 -10.67 -10.41 5.91
CA ASN A 75 -12.06 -10.71 5.55
C ASN A 75 -12.15 -11.88 4.58
N ASP A 76 -13.16 -12.76 4.76
CA ASP A 76 -13.32 -14.00 3.99
C ASP A 76 -13.38 -13.78 2.47
N CYS A 77 -14.05 -12.71 2.03
CA CYS A 77 -14.14 -12.37 0.60
C CYS A 77 -12.77 -11.99 0.04
N LEU A 78 -12.02 -11.14 0.75
CA LEU A 78 -10.69 -10.71 0.33
C LEU A 78 -9.65 -11.80 0.46
N THR A 79 -9.72 -12.66 1.47
CA THR A 79 -8.81 -13.81 1.62
C THR A 79 -8.87 -14.74 0.41
N LYS A 80 -10.09 -15.04 -0.08
CA LYS A 80 -10.26 -15.84 -1.31
C LYS A 80 -9.71 -15.11 -2.53
N PHE A 81 -10.07 -13.83 -2.68
CA PHE A 81 -9.57 -13.00 -3.77
C PHE A 81 -8.04 -12.93 -3.80
N ILE A 82 -7.42 -12.69 -2.63
CA ILE A 82 -5.95 -12.62 -2.49
C ILE A 82 -5.29 -13.95 -2.81
N SER A 83 -5.90 -15.07 -2.43
CA SER A 83 -5.39 -16.41 -2.75
C SER A 83 -5.31 -16.63 -4.26
N ASP A 84 -6.28 -16.11 -5.01
CA ASP A 84 -6.41 -16.24 -6.47
C ASP A 84 -5.80 -15.08 -7.26
N PHE A 85 -5.12 -14.15 -6.59
CA PHE A 85 -4.62 -12.88 -7.16
C PHE A 85 -3.45 -13.04 -8.13
N SER A 86 -2.96 -14.21 -8.43
CA SER A 86 -1.79 -14.43 -9.30
C SER A 86 -2.18 -14.68 -10.74
N ASP A 87 -1.54 -13.99 -11.68
CA ASP A 87 -1.64 -14.29 -13.11
C ASP A 87 -1.05 -15.67 -13.44
N ASP A 88 -0.04 -16.13 -12.69
CA ASP A 88 0.66 -17.39 -12.87
C ASP A 88 0.17 -18.52 -11.94
N GLY A 89 -0.84 -18.27 -11.10
CA GLY A 89 -1.41 -19.24 -10.15
C GLY A 89 -0.46 -19.72 -9.04
N LYS A 90 0.72 -19.10 -8.88
CA LYS A 90 1.77 -19.67 -8.01
C LYS A 90 1.82 -19.09 -6.60
N ASN A 91 1.48 -17.83 -6.38
CA ASN A 91 1.44 -17.24 -5.04
C ASN A 91 0.65 -15.92 -5.01
N GLY A 92 -0.66 -16.04 -4.87
CA GLY A 92 -1.59 -14.92 -4.83
C GLY A 92 -1.24 -13.87 -3.76
N PRO A 93 -1.07 -14.25 -2.48
CA PRO A 93 -0.80 -13.29 -1.41
C PRO A 93 0.51 -12.51 -1.63
N ARG A 94 1.55 -13.16 -2.13
CA ARG A 94 2.81 -12.47 -2.44
C ARG A 94 2.63 -11.49 -3.61
N SER A 95 1.91 -11.89 -4.65
CA SER A 95 1.59 -11.02 -5.79
C SER A 95 0.76 -9.83 -5.32
N PHE A 96 -0.27 -10.05 -4.50
CA PHE A 96 -1.07 -9.00 -3.89
C PHE A 96 -0.19 -8.04 -3.08
N PHE A 97 0.66 -8.55 -2.19
CA PHE A 97 1.58 -7.73 -1.41
C PHE A 97 2.47 -6.87 -2.32
N SER A 98 3.03 -7.44 -3.38
CA SER A 98 3.89 -6.70 -4.32
C SER A 98 3.17 -5.62 -5.12
N HIS A 99 1.87 -5.76 -5.34
CA HIS A 99 1.01 -4.78 -6.00
C HIS A 99 0.56 -3.65 -5.07
N THR A 100 0.39 -3.94 -3.79
CA THR A 100 -0.12 -2.98 -2.80
C THR A 100 0.97 -2.32 -1.98
N PHE A 101 2.16 -2.88 -1.98
CA PHE A 101 3.36 -2.36 -1.35
C PHE A 101 4.50 -2.35 -2.39
N PRO A 102 5.12 -1.29 -2.75
CA PRO A 102 5.05 0.10 -2.31
C PRO A 102 4.03 0.94 -3.10
N LEU A 103 3.93 2.23 -2.71
CA LEU A 103 3.07 3.21 -3.38
C LEU A 103 3.32 3.32 -4.89
N PRO A 104 2.28 3.59 -5.69
CA PRO A 104 2.43 3.87 -7.10
C PRO A 104 3.28 5.13 -7.30
N THR A 105 4.22 5.06 -8.23
CA THR A 105 5.03 6.23 -8.59
C THR A 105 4.61 6.77 -9.94
N PRO A 106 4.42 8.07 -10.07
CA PRO A 106 4.28 8.73 -11.35
C PRO A 106 5.68 8.87 -11.99
N ASP A 107 6.30 7.75 -12.42
CA ASP A 107 7.57 7.83 -13.15
C ASP A 107 7.31 8.27 -14.58
N PRO A 108 7.82 9.44 -15.01
CA PRO A 108 7.64 9.94 -16.37
C PRO A 108 8.36 9.10 -17.42
N THR A 109 9.33 8.26 -17.03
CA THR A 109 10.16 7.49 -17.95
C THR A 109 9.62 6.09 -18.26
N THR A 110 8.74 5.55 -17.44
CA THR A 110 8.04 4.30 -17.74
C THR A 110 6.76 4.55 -18.51
N VAL A 111 6.91 4.98 -19.77
CA VAL A 111 5.86 4.73 -20.75
C VAL A 111 5.83 3.21 -20.90
N PRO A 112 4.71 2.51 -20.61
CA PRO A 112 4.58 1.14 -21.05
C PRO A 112 4.80 1.20 -22.57
N PRO A 113 5.65 0.34 -23.17
CA PRO A 113 5.73 0.30 -24.62
C PRO A 113 4.29 0.11 -25.13
N PRO A 114 3.90 0.80 -26.21
CA PRO A 114 2.60 0.58 -26.79
C PRO A 114 2.45 -0.92 -26.99
N PRO A 115 1.29 -1.52 -26.68
CA PRO A 115 1.11 -2.96 -26.75
C PRO A 115 1.45 -3.39 -28.19
N GLN A 116 2.65 -3.94 -28.35
CA GLN A 116 3.07 -4.55 -29.61
C GLN A 116 2.22 -5.80 -29.76
N ASN A 117 1.28 -5.76 -30.71
CA ASN A 117 0.48 -6.90 -31.16
C ASN A 117 -0.58 -7.47 -30.22
N GLN A 118 -1.25 -6.67 -29.40
CA GLN A 118 -2.57 -7.05 -28.93
C GLN A 118 -3.58 -6.59 -29.99
N SER A 119 -4.26 -7.56 -30.60
CA SER A 119 -5.38 -7.33 -31.49
C SER A 119 -6.40 -6.38 -30.82
N PRO A 120 -7.09 -5.48 -31.55
CA PRO A 120 -7.95 -4.44 -31.01
C PRO A 120 -9.21 -4.96 -30.28
N SER A 121 -9.27 -6.23 -29.92
CA SER A 121 -10.45 -6.88 -29.34
C SER A 121 -10.47 -7.00 -27.81
N SER A 122 -9.48 -6.52 -27.08
CA SER A 122 -9.54 -6.50 -25.61
C SER A 122 -9.23 -5.12 -25.03
N SER A 123 -10.15 -4.17 -25.23
CA SER A 123 -10.22 -3.04 -24.31
C SER A 123 -10.41 -3.60 -22.89
N PRO A 124 -9.59 -3.20 -21.91
CA PRO A 124 -9.79 -3.67 -20.54
C PRO A 124 -11.24 -3.41 -20.14
N VAL A 125 -11.93 -4.44 -19.69
CA VAL A 125 -13.31 -4.30 -19.22
C VAL A 125 -13.27 -3.30 -18.07
N ALA A 126 -14.01 -2.20 -18.21
CA ALA A 126 -14.09 -1.23 -17.11
C ALA A 126 -14.61 -1.98 -15.87
N ALA A 127 -13.92 -1.81 -14.74
CA ALA A 127 -14.36 -2.39 -13.48
C ALA A 127 -15.83 -2.02 -13.24
N SER A 128 -16.69 -3.00 -12.98
CA SER A 128 -18.10 -2.76 -12.64
C SER A 128 -18.26 -2.36 -11.18
N GLU A 129 -17.29 -2.70 -10.37
CA GLU A 129 -17.21 -2.37 -8.95
C GLU A 129 -15.76 -2.20 -8.54
N LEU A 130 -15.54 -1.45 -7.48
CA LEU A 130 -14.26 -1.29 -6.79
C LEU A 130 -14.44 -1.65 -5.33
N ILE A 131 -13.46 -2.36 -4.77
CA ILE A 131 -13.42 -2.66 -3.34
C ILE A 131 -12.33 -1.80 -2.72
N SER A 132 -12.69 -1.05 -1.69
CA SER A 132 -11.77 -0.31 -0.83
C SER A 132 -11.51 -1.11 0.43
N ALA A 133 -10.27 -1.52 0.67
CA ALA A 133 -9.82 -2.13 1.91
C ALA A 133 -8.96 -1.12 2.66
N VAL A 134 -9.44 -0.68 3.82
CA VAL A 134 -8.86 0.46 4.54
C VAL A 134 -8.52 0.10 5.96
N ASP A 135 -7.29 0.43 6.33
CA ASP A 135 -6.76 0.24 7.68
C ASP A 135 -6.12 1.54 8.17
N ILE A 136 -6.58 2.03 9.30
CA ILE A 136 -6.04 3.22 9.98
C ILE A 136 -5.48 2.80 11.32
N TYR A 137 -4.26 3.24 11.58
CA TYR A 137 -3.57 3.00 12.85
C TYR A 137 -3.25 4.31 13.55
N TYR A 138 -3.33 4.29 14.84
CA TYR A 138 -2.81 5.35 15.70
C TYR A 138 -1.92 4.73 16.78
N ARG A 139 -0.67 5.18 16.87
CA ARG A 139 0.36 4.60 17.76
C ARG A 139 0.49 3.08 17.61
N ASN A 140 0.53 2.61 16.37
CA ASN A 140 0.59 1.19 15.99
C ASN A 140 -0.63 0.34 16.43
N ASN A 141 -1.69 0.94 16.97
CA ASN A 141 -2.94 0.26 17.26
C ASN A 141 -3.92 0.49 16.10
N PRO A 142 -4.58 -0.56 15.59
CA PRO A 142 -5.62 -0.39 14.58
C PRO A 142 -6.83 0.32 15.21
N ILE A 143 -7.23 1.45 14.62
CA ILE A 143 -8.38 2.24 15.08
C ILE A 143 -9.59 2.11 14.16
N LEU A 144 -9.34 1.84 12.87
CA LEU A 144 -10.40 1.57 11.91
C LEU A 144 -9.89 0.53 10.90
N THR A 145 -10.68 -0.52 10.73
CA THR A 145 -10.51 -1.52 9.67
C THR A 145 -11.85 -1.66 8.97
N LYS A 146 -11.93 -1.30 7.70
CA LYS A 146 -13.19 -1.32 6.95
C LYS A 146 -12.99 -1.73 5.49
N ILE A 147 -14.01 -2.41 4.96
CA ILE A 147 -14.15 -2.72 3.54
C ILE A 147 -15.39 -2.01 3.04
N GLU A 148 -15.27 -1.35 1.90
CA GLU A 148 -16.36 -0.66 1.23
C GLU A 148 -16.41 -1.04 -0.25
N GLU A 149 -17.58 -1.40 -0.74
CA GLU A 149 -17.82 -1.75 -2.14
C GLU A 149 -18.47 -0.57 -2.87
N THR A 150 -17.87 -0.14 -3.96
CA THR A 150 -18.34 0.99 -4.77
C THR A 150 -18.75 0.52 -6.15
N LYS A 151 -20.03 0.65 -6.49
CA LYS A 151 -20.55 0.37 -7.83
C LYS A 151 -20.18 1.48 -8.81
N THR A 152 -19.45 1.13 -9.86
CA THR A 152 -18.88 2.09 -10.83
C THR A 152 -19.70 2.21 -12.12
N THR A 153 -20.75 1.39 -12.27
CA THR A 153 -21.55 1.32 -13.49
C THR A 153 -22.65 2.37 -13.56
N THR A 154 -23.00 2.98 -12.43
CA THR A 154 -24.09 3.96 -12.36
C THR A 154 -23.72 5.27 -13.06
N ASP A 155 -24.70 5.90 -13.73
CA ASP A 155 -24.48 7.21 -14.36
C ASP A 155 -24.16 8.29 -13.32
N TRP A 156 -24.73 8.18 -12.11
CA TRP A 156 -24.40 9.04 -10.98
C TRP A 156 -22.89 8.97 -10.68
N PHE A 157 -22.35 7.78 -10.43
CA PHE A 157 -20.92 7.62 -10.16
C PHE A 157 -20.06 8.19 -11.28
N ARG A 158 -20.42 7.91 -12.54
CA ARG A 158 -19.60 8.32 -13.69
C ARG A 158 -19.55 9.82 -13.93
N CYS A 159 -20.62 10.54 -13.60
CA CYS A 159 -20.74 11.97 -13.88
C CYS A 159 -20.46 12.86 -12.68
N SER A 160 -20.66 12.35 -11.45
CA SER A 160 -20.39 13.07 -10.20
C SER A 160 -18.91 13.14 -9.90
N PRO A 161 -18.45 14.13 -9.10
CA PRO A 161 -17.14 14.13 -8.53
C PRO A 161 -16.85 12.80 -7.82
N PHE A 162 -15.66 12.23 -8.07
CA PHE A 162 -15.27 10.97 -7.44
C PHE A 162 -15.08 11.19 -5.95
N ARG A 163 -15.82 10.44 -5.15
CA ARG A 163 -15.73 10.45 -3.70
C ARG A 163 -16.13 9.08 -3.14
N ILE A 164 -15.39 8.59 -2.19
CA ILE A 164 -15.73 7.42 -1.37
C ILE A 164 -15.71 7.84 0.08
N ASP A 165 -16.84 7.71 0.75
CA ASP A 165 -17.00 7.96 2.18
C ASP A 165 -17.04 6.62 2.90
N LEU A 166 -16.18 6.43 3.91
CA LEU A 166 -16.14 5.18 4.66
C LEU A 166 -17.09 5.17 5.86
N LEU A 167 -17.39 6.31 6.43
CA LEU A 167 -18.26 6.41 7.60
C LEU A 167 -19.55 7.12 7.21
N ASP A 168 -20.65 6.59 7.69
CA ASP A 168 -21.91 7.32 7.64
C ASP A 168 -21.83 8.57 8.54
N PRO A 169 -22.55 9.66 8.23
CA PRO A 169 -22.46 10.91 8.98
C PRO A 169 -22.79 10.80 10.48
N LYS A 170 -23.42 9.70 10.90
CA LYS A 170 -23.76 9.42 12.30
C LYS A 170 -22.77 8.48 12.99
N ASP A 171 -21.93 7.82 12.21
CA ASP A 171 -20.97 6.87 12.72
C ASP A 171 -19.73 7.61 13.20
N VAL A 172 -19.29 7.26 14.39
CA VAL A 172 -18.02 7.75 14.94
C VAL A 172 -17.20 6.57 15.45
N VAL A 173 -15.90 6.65 15.25
CA VAL A 173 -14.97 5.62 15.75
C VAL A 173 -14.20 6.20 16.92
N PRO A 174 -14.46 5.76 18.16
CA PRO A 174 -13.75 6.24 19.34
C PRO A 174 -12.29 5.75 19.33
N ILE A 175 -11.38 6.62 19.71
CA ILE A 175 -9.97 6.30 19.89
C ILE A 175 -9.67 6.50 21.39
N GLN A 176 -9.24 5.42 22.05
CA GLN A 176 -8.87 5.45 23.47
C GLN A 176 -7.57 6.26 23.70
N SER A 177 -7.59 7.53 23.32
CA SER A 177 -6.48 8.45 23.49
C SER A 177 -7.01 9.88 23.43
N PRO A 178 -6.55 10.77 24.28
CA PRO A 178 -6.96 12.17 24.22
C PRO A 178 -6.50 12.80 22.89
N LEU A 179 -7.36 13.65 22.32
CA LEU A 179 -6.96 14.47 21.18
C LEU A 179 -5.82 15.41 21.63
N PRO A 180 -4.70 15.47 20.88
CA PRO A 180 -3.57 16.33 21.25
C PRO A 180 -4.02 17.75 21.61
N ALA A 181 -3.61 18.21 22.80
CA ALA A 181 -3.99 19.52 23.31
C ALA A 181 -3.18 20.65 22.65
N GLY A 182 -3.73 21.84 22.60
CA GLY A 182 -2.94 23.06 22.36
C GLY A 182 -2.38 23.26 20.94
N GLY A 183 -2.81 22.50 19.94
CA GLY A 183 -2.29 22.65 18.56
C GLY A 183 -1.10 21.75 18.22
N ASP A 184 -0.71 20.85 19.10
CA ASP A 184 0.31 19.84 18.78
C ASP A 184 -0.24 18.81 17.78
N THR A 185 -0.11 19.15 16.51
CA THR A 185 -0.45 18.27 15.38
C THR A 185 0.71 17.33 15.04
N ALA A 186 1.89 17.53 15.63
CA ALA A 186 3.08 16.73 15.35
C ALA A 186 2.87 15.26 15.72
N ALA A 187 2.23 14.98 16.85
CA ALA A 187 1.91 13.62 17.27
C ALA A 187 1.03 12.88 16.25
N LEU A 188 0.05 13.54 15.63
CA LEU A 188 -0.77 12.92 14.59
C LEU A 188 0.00 12.71 13.28
N MET A 189 0.94 13.60 12.96
CA MET A 189 1.83 13.44 11.81
C MET A 189 2.73 12.20 11.93
N ASP A 190 3.19 11.91 13.13
CA ASP A 190 4.14 10.82 13.38
C ASP A 190 3.46 9.49 13.73
N ASP A 191 2.37 9.55 14.50
CA ASP A 191 1.74 8.39 15.12
C ASP A 191 0.58 7.80 14.29
N MET A 192 0.01 8.57 13.33
CA MET A 192 -1.08 8.07 12.50
C MET A 192 -0.54 7.48 11.19
N THR A 193 -1.01 6.29 10.84
CA THR A 193 -0.75 5.68 9.54
C THR A 193 -2.03 5.17 8.91
N LEU A 194 -2.09 5.21 7.58
CA LEU A 194 -3.25 4.78 6.82
C LEU A 194 -2.82 4.01 5.58
N SER A 195 -3.50 2.90 5.34
CA SER A 195 -3.48 2.19 4.06
C SER A 195 -4.88 2.21 3.45
N TRP A 196 -4.96 2.57 2.19
CA TRP A 196 -6.19 2.49 1.39
C TRP A 196 -5.88 1.70 0.13
N ILE A 197 -6.23 0.42 0.15
CA ILE A 197 -6.03 -0.48 -0.98
C ILE A 197 -7.30 -0.49 -1.81
N LEU A 198 -7.19 0.01 -3.04
CA LEU A 198 -8.25 -0.06 -4.02
C LEU A 198 -8.05 -1.30 -4.88
N ILE A 199 -9.10 -2.10 -5.01
CA ILE A 199 -9.10 -3.42 -5.65
C ILE A 199 -10.10 -3.42 -6.81
N ASP A 200 -9.66 -3.90 -7.96
CA ASP A 200 -10.52 -4.28 -9.09
C ASP A 200 -10.64 -5.82 -9.08
N PRO A 201 -11.77 -6.35 -8.63
CA PRO A 201 -11.94 -7.79 -8.49
C PRO A 201 -12.05 -8.51 -9.82
N ILE A 202 -12.50 -7.83 -10.89
CA ILE A 202 -12.70 -8.42 -12.22
C ILE A 202 -11.37 -8.62 -12.90
N ASN A 203 -10.52 -7.57 -12.92
CA ASN A 203 -9.22 -7.62 -13.58
C ASN A 203 -8.11 -8.13 -12.65
N LYS A 204 -8.43 -8.57 -11.42
CA LYS A 204 -7.49 -9.04 -10.40
C LYS A 204 -6.32 -8.07 -10.18
N ARG A 205 -6.62 -6.81 -9.95
CA ARG A 205 -5.63 -5.75 -9.75
C ARG A 205 -5.88 -5.01 -8.46
N ALA A 206 -4.80 -4.51 -7.87
CA ALA A 206 -4.88 -3.74 -6.63
C ALA A 206 -3.80 -2.66 -6.58
N VAL A 207 -4.08 -1.58 -5.84
CA VAL A 207 -3.13 -0.49 -5.60
C VAL A 207 -3.38 0.14 -4.24
N ASN A 208 -2.34 0.45 -3.49
CA ASN A 208 -2.46 1.28 -2.30
C ASN A 208 -2.35 2.76 -2.71
N LEU A 209 -3.37 3.54 -2.37
CA LEU A 209 -3.50 4.96 -2.74
C LEU A 209 -3.15 5.92 -1.60
N SER A 210 -2.66 5.43 -0.47
CA SER A 210 -2.27 6.25 0.67
C SER A 210 -0.76 6.53 0.70
N SER A 211 -0.37 7.71 1.18
CA SER A 211 1.03 8.04 1.50
C SER A 211 1.57 7.34 2.74
N HIS A 212 0.82 6.39 3.31
CA HIS A 212 1.07 5.69 4.55
C HIS A 212 1.10 6.61 5.79
N LYS A 213 1.90 7.66 5.78
CA LYS A 213 1.90 8.72 6.81
C LYS A 213 1.24 10.00 6.30
N PRO A 214 0.68 10.83 7.19
CA PRO A 214 0.09 12.09 6.80
C PRO A 214 1.08 13.00 6.06
N VAL A 215 0.58 13.76 5.12
CA VAL A 215 1.32 14.82 4.42
C VAL A 215 1.04 16.18 5.04
N SER A 216 -0.16 16.35 5.61
CA SER A 216 -0.51 17.54 6.39
C SER A 216 -1.50 17.20 7.51
N VAL A 217 -1.43 17.95 8.59
CA VAL A 217 -2.39 17.92 9.68
C VAL A 217 -2.77 19.36 10.01
N GLN A 218 -4.05 19.67 9.88
CA GLN A 218 -4.58 21.01 10.10
C GLN A 218 -5.70 20.98 11.12
N ARG A 219 -5.76 21.99 11.97
CA ARG A 219 -6.86 22.18 12.92
C ARG A 219 -7.80 23.25 12.40
N HIS A 220 -9.07 22.89 12.30
CA HIS A 220 -10.09 23.85 11.95
C HIS A 220 -10.27 24.84 13.09
N TRP A 221 -10.14 26.14 12.79
CA TRP A 221 -10.10 27.21 13.83
C TRP A 221 -11.41 27.33 14.61
N LEU A 222 -12.55 27.04 13.99
CA LEU A 222 -13.87 27.18 14.62
C LEU A 222 -14.32 25.88 15.30
N SER A 223 -14.39 24.75 14.58
CA SER A 223 -14.86 23.46 15.12
C SER A 223 -13.83 22.77 16.01
N ARG A 224 -12.56 23.21 15.94
CA ARG A 224 -11.40 22.58 16.59
C ARG A 224 -11.15 21.13 16.17
N GLU A 225 -11.86 20.66 15.17
CA GLU A 225 -11.59 19.38 14.55
C GLU A 225 -10.22 19.38 13.88
N VAL A 226 -9.61 18.21 13.83
CA VAL A 226 -8.32 18.03 13.21
C VAL A 226 -8.50 17.23 11.93
N GLN A 227 -8.09 17.82 10.84
CA GLN A 227 -8.05 17.19 9.54
C GLN A 227 -6.66 16.61 9.29
N VAL A 228 -6.58 15.30 9.10
CA VAL A 228 -5.36 14.57 8.76
C VAL A 228 -5.45 14.19 7.30
N ARG A 229 -4.51 14.63 6.46
CA ARG A 229 -4.51 14.38 5.02
C ARG A 229 -3.38 13.46 4.60
N PHE A 230 -3.74 12.43 3.82
CA PHE A 230 -2.84 11.52 3.12
C PHE A 230 -3.01 11.73 1.62
N VAL A 231 -1.94 11.59 0.84
CA VAL A 231 -2.00 11.85 -0.60
C VAL A 231 -1.11 10.91 -1.38
N SER A 232 -1.59 10.43 -2.51
CA SER A 232 -0.76 9.86 -3.55
C SER A 232 -0.88 10.66 -4.85
N ILE A 233 0.23 10.75 -5.57
CA ILE A 233 0.29 11.44 -6.87
C ILE A 233 0.24 10.39 -7.98
N LEU A 234 -0.75 10.51 -8.85
CA LEU A 234 -1.01 9.57 -9.92
C LEU A 234 -0.87 10.26 -11.29
N ARG A 235 -0.66 9.47 -12.34
CA ARG A 235 -0.71 9.99 -13.72
C ARG A 235 -2.14 10.29 -14.12
N GLY A 236 -2.37 11.53 -14.48
CA GLY A 236 -3.63 11.99 -15.04
C GLY A 236 -3.76 11.70 -16.55
N ARG A 237 -4.87 12.18 -17.12
CA ARG A 237 -5.14 12.14 -18.55
C ARG A 237 -5.39 13.56 -19.05
N ARG A 238 -4.78 13.94 -20.18
CA ARG A 238 -5.06 15.22 -20.81
C ARG A 238 -6.39 15.14 -21.58
N ARG A 239 -7.31 16.04 -21.31
CA ARG A 239 -8.50 16.21 -22.14
C ARG A 239 -8.06 16.85 -23.46
N GLY A 240 -8.28 16.17 -24.60
CA GLY A 240 -8.08 16.78 -25.92
C GLY A 240 -7.00 16.20 -26.81
N GLY A 241 -6.62 14.92 -26.67
CA GLY A 241 -5.85 14.18 -27.69
C GLY A 241 -4.37 14.54 -27.84
N GLY A 242 -3.82 15.45 -27.06
CA GLY A 242 -2.38 15.65 -26.92
C GLY A 242 -1.79 14.63 -25.97
N GLY A 243 -0.56 14.16 -26.22
CA GLY A 243 0.08 13.11 -25.43
C GLY A 243 -0.06 13.32 -23.90
N ASP A 244 -0.31 12.25 -23.19
CA ASP A 244 -0.55 12.22 -21.71
C ASP A 244 0.71 12.58 -20.87
N ALA A 245 1.80 13.00 -21.53
CA ALA A 245 3.05 13.27 -20.85
C ALA A 245 2.93 14.51 -19.93
N GLY A 246 3.12 14.27 -18.63
CA GLY A 246 3.27 15.34 -17.64
C GLY A 246 2.02 15.74 -16.87
N VAL A 247 0.83 15.25 -17.23
CA VAL A 247 -0.36 15.50 -16.40
C VAL A 247 -0.33 14.60 -15.19
N VAL A 248 -0.47 15.18 -14.01
CA VAL A 248 -0.59 14.47 -12.73
C VAL A 248 -1.85 14.90 -12.02
N VAL A 249 -2.37 14.01 -11.19
CA VAL A 249 -3.51 14.24 -10.31
C VAL A 249 -3.15 13.78 -8.91
N GLN A 250 -3.81 14.30 -7.92
CA GLN A 250 -3.70 13.85 -6.55
C GLN A 250 -4.91 13.02 -6.14
N CYS A 251 -4.67 11.87 -5.52
CA CYS A 251 -5.65 11.14 -4.78
C CYS A 251 -5.48 11.52 -3.31
N GLY A 252 -6.40 12.32 -2.79
CA GLY A 252 -6.42 12.82 -1.42
C GLY A 252 -7.29 11.94 -0.55
N ILE A 253 -6.77 11.54 0.63
CA ILE A 253 -7.55 10.86 1.66
C ILE A 253 -7.56 11.76 2.89
N VAL A 254 -8.74 12.05 3.39
CA VAL A 254 -8.96 12.95 4.52
C VAL A 254 -9.57 12.17 5.67
N VAL A 255 -8.96 12.29 6.84
CA VAL A 255 -9.47 11.76 8.11
C VAL A 255 -9.78 12.94 9.02
N ASN A 256 -11.04 13.16 9.31
CA ASN A 256 -11.48 14.19 10.24
C ASN A 256 -11.64 13.60 11.65
N CYS A 257 -10.85 14.14 12.58
CA CYS A 257 -10.86 13.74 13.98
C CYS A 257 -11.47 14.86 14.84
N GLY A 258 -12.44 14.49 15.67
CA GLY A 258 -13.06 15.37 16.64
C GLY A 258 -12.76 14.93 18.06
N ARG A 259 -13.36 15.63 19.03
CA ARG A 259 -13.33 15.29 20.45
C ARG A 259 -14.71 14.77 20.85
N SER A 260 -14.76 13.67 21.62
CA SER A 260 -15.97 13.21 22.30
C SER A 260 -16.31 14.14 23.48
N GLU A 261 -17.46 13.94 24.09
CA GLU A 261 -17.86 14.66 25.31
C GLU A 261 -16.90 14.41 26.48
N ASP A 262 -16.33 13.20 26.54
CA ASP A 262 -15.35 12.79 27.54
C ASP A 262 -13.93 13.31 27.25
N GLY A 263 -13.74 14.03 26.14
CA GLY A 263 -12.46 14.61 25.76
C GLY A 263 -11.54 13.67 24.94
N GLU A 264 -11.96 12.44 24.67
CA GLU A 264 -11.22 11.48 23.86
C GLU A 264 -11.32 11.82 22.35
N MET A 265 -10.33 11.37 21.60
CA MET A 265 -10.32 11.52 20.15
C MET A 265 -11.30 10.54 19.50
N GLN A 266 -11.99 10.99 18.47
CA GLN A 266 -12.84 10.13 17.64
C GLN A 266 -12.69 10.48 16.17
N VAL A 267 -12.67 9.47 15.30
CA VAL A 267 -12.76 9.66 13.84
C VAL A 267 -14.22 9.86 13.49
N ARG A 268 -14.52 10.94 12.76
CA ARG A 268 -15.88 11.31 12.34
C ARG A 268 -16.11 11.14 10.86
N GLU A 269 -15.07 11.26 10.07
CA GLU A 269 -15.16 11.18 8.64
C GLU A 269 -13.86 10.61 8.08
N VAL A 270 -13.98 9.74 7.10
CA VAL A 270 -12.85 9.22 6.32
C VAL A 270 -13.30 9.20 4.86
N THR A 271 -12.66 10.03 4.03
CA THR A 271 -13.05 10.22 2.63
C THR A 271 -11.84 10.11 1.71
N MET A 272 -12.09 9.62 0.49
CA MET A 272 -11.12 9.64 -0.60
C MET A 272 -11.68 10.39 -1.79
N GLU A 273 -10.91 11.31 -2.33
CA GLU A 273 -11.25 12.17 -3.47
C GLU A 273 -10.10 12.22 -4.48
N VAL A 274 -10.41 12.54 -5.73
CA VAL A 274 -9.40 12.73 -6.78
C VAL A 274 -9.52 14.13 -7.35
N GLU A 275 -8.41 14.86 -7.33
CA GLU A 275 -8.33 16.25 -7.78
C GLU A 275 -7.19 16.41 -8.79
N ASP A 276 -7.34 17.35 -9.71
CA ASP A 276 -6.21 17.80 -10.50
C ASP A 276 -5.30 18.75 -9.68
N MET A 277 -4.21 19.20 -10.28
CA MET A 277 -3.26 20.08 -9.57
C MET A 277 -3.80 21.49 -9.31
N ASP A 278 -4.92 21.86 -9.95
CA ASP A 278 -5.63 23.12 -9.73
C ASP A 278 -6.72 22.99 -8.65
N GLY A 279 -6.84 21.80 -7.99
CA GLY A 279 -7.82 21.52 -6.95
C GLY A 279 -9.22 21.23 -7.48
N LYS A 280 -9.36 20.94 -8.76
CA LYS A 280 -10.65 20.59 -9.36
C LYS A 280 -10.88 19.08 -9.25
N HIS A 281 -12.03 18.71 -8.67
CA HIS A 281 -12.43 17.31 -8.54
C HIS A 281 -12.64 16.64 -9.91
N LEU A 282 -12.14 15.44 -10.06
CA LEU A 282 -12.38 14.59 -11.21
C LEU A 282 -13.67 13.79 -10.99
N ASN A 283 -14.36 13.52 -12.10
CA ASN A 283 -15.54 12.64 -12.05
C ASN A 283 -15.13 11.16 -11.95
N GLY A 284 -16.11 10.30 -11.61
CA GLY A 284 -15.83 8.88 -11.43
C GLY A 284 -15.29 8.18 -12.68
N ARG A 285 -15.75 8.57 -13.89
CA ARG A 285 -15.25 7.99 -15.15
C ARG A 285 -13.76 8.28 -15.36
N ASP A 286 -13.35 9.54 -15.19
CA ASP A 286 -11.96 9.94 -15.40
C ASP A 286 -11.06 9.32 -14.31
N SER A 287 -11.56 9.25 -13.07
CA SER A 287 -10.87 8.62 -11.93
C SER A 287 -10.65 7.12 -12.13
N LEU A 288 -11.64 6.38 -12.66
CA LEU A 288 -11.47 4.95 -12.98
C LEU A 288 -10.32 4.69 -13.95
N VAL A 289 -10.19 5.49 -15.00
CA VAL A 289 -9.10 5.35 -15.97
C VAL A 289 -7.73 5.57 -15.29
N ILE A 290 -7.67 6.53 -14.36
CA ILE A 290 -6.44 6.83 -13.62
C ILE A 290 -6.10 5.68 -12.68
N PHE A 291 -7.08 5.12 -11.96
CA PHE A 291 -6.85 3.98 -11.07
C PHE A 291 -6.42 2.72 -11.82
N GLN A 292 -7.05 2.42 -12.96
CA GLN A 292 -6.63 1.31 -13.80
C GLN A 292 -5.15 1.44 -14.20
N ARG A 293 -4.73 2.62 -14.66
CA ARG A 293 -3.32 2.88 -14.97
C ARG A 293 -2.41 2.76 -13.75
N ALA A 294 -2.87 3.23 -12.59
CA ALA A 294 -2.12 3.11 -11.36
C ALA A 294 -1.94 1.63 -10.93
N MET A 295 -2.96 0.80 -11.13
CA MET A 295 -2.91 -0.64 -10.89
C MET A 295 -1.99 -1.38 -11.86
N GLU A 296 -1.89 -0.92 -13.11
CA GLU A 296 -1.03 -1.48 -14.18
C GLU A 296 0.42 -1.04 -14.09
N ALA A 297 0.68 0.07 -13.40
CA ALA A 297 2.01 0.65 -13.30
C ALA A 297 3.00 -0.30 -12.61
N LYS A 298 4.20 -0.42 -13.17
CA LYS A 298 5.28 -1.17 -12.52
C LYS A 298 5.63 -0.54 -11.17
N ARG A 299 5.74 -1.37 -10.14
CA ARG A 299 6.17 -0.95 -8.82
C ARG A 299 7.69 -0.85 -8.78
N GLY A 300 8.21 0.19 -8.18
CA GLY A 300 9.63 0.37 -8.00
C GLY A 300 10.05 0.30 -6.53
N ASN A 301 11.36 0.31 -6.24
CA ASN A 301 11.90 0.19 -4.89
C ASN A 301 11.36 1.26 -3.92
N GLY A 302 10.61 0.83 -2.88
CA GLY A 302 9.64 1.61 -2.14
C GLY A 302 10.16 2.72 -1.21
N VAL A 303 11.28 2.55 -0.50
CA VAL A 303 11.62 3.41 0.66
C VAL A 303 12.08 4.82 0.25
N LYS A 304 12.88 4.96 -0.79
CA LYS A 304 13.32 6.30 -1.26
C LYS A 304 12.19 7.12 -1.87
N ARG A 305 11.12 6.47 -2.31
CA ARG A 305 10.03 7.08 -3.07
C ARG A 305 8.92 7.63 -2.18
N GLU A 306 8.71 7.09 -1.01
CA GLU A 306 7.74 7.62 -0.04
C GLU A 306 8.17 9.03 0.44
N GLU A 307 9.45 9.21 0.76
CA GLU A 307 10.01 10.53 1.09
C GLU A 307 9.96 11.49 -0.11
N GLU A 308 10.22 10.98 -1.31
CA GLU A 308 10.18 11.79 -2.53
C GLU A 308 8.75 12.21 -2.89
N ALA A 309 7.76 11.32 -2.74
CA ALA A 309 6.35 11.65 -2.90
C ALA A 309 5.91 12.72 -1.89
N ARG A 310 6.33 12.61 -0.63
CA ARG A 310 6.07 13.62 0.41
C ARG A 310 6.74 14.95 0.11
N ARG A 311 8.00 14.95 -0.37
CA ARG A 311 8.70 16.17 -0.77
C ARG A 311 8.01 16.85 -1.94
N ARG A 312 7.56 16.09 -2.94
CA ARG A 312 6.81 16.60 -4.08
C ARG A 312 5.49 17.21 -3.63
N TYR A 313 4.74 16.50 -2.79
CA TYR A 313 3.48 17.02 -2.27
C TYR A 313 3.70 18.34 -1.50
N ARG A 314 4.67 18.39 -0.56
CA ARG A 314 4.98 19.61 0.18
C ARG A 314 5.37 20.77 -0.73
N ARG A 315 6.10 20.50 -1.80
CA ARG A 315 6.44 21.53 -2.79
C ARG A 315 5.19 22.06 -3.47
N ILE A 316 4.35 21.17 -3.97
CA ILE A 316 3.10 21.52 -4.66
C ILE A 316 2.17 22.24 -3.70
N ALA A 317 1.97 21.75 -2.47
CA ALA A 317 1.14 22.42 -1.48
C ALA A 317 1.65 23.82 -1.12
N ASN A 318 2.97 24.05 -1.13
CA ASN A 318 3.55 25.38 -0.87
C ASN A 318 3.53 26.30 -2.10
N GLU A 319 3.41 25.80 -3.31
CA GLU A 319 3.31 26.61 -4.54
C GLU A 319 1.87 27.11 -4.78
N TYR A 320 0.86 26.43 -4.21
CA TYR A 320 -0.57 26.72 -4.41
C TYR A 320 -1.30 27.21 -3.14
N MET A 321 -0.61 27.43 -2.01
CA MET A 321 -1.12 28.13 -0.82
C MET A 321 -0.49 29.52 -0.68
#